data_63f349259a804c8bd4def63defe86731
#
_entry.id   63f349259a804c8bd4def63defe86731
#
_cell.length_a   1.000
_cell.length_b   1.000
_cell.length_c   1.000
_cell.angle_alpha   90.00
_cell.angle_beta   90.00
_cell.angle_gamma   90.00
#
_symmetry.space_group_name_H-M   'P 1'
#
loop_
_entity.id
_entity.type
_entity.pdbx_description
1 polymer ?
#
loop_
_entity_poly.entity_id
_entity_poly.type
_entity_poly.pdbx_seq_one_letter_code
_entity_poly.pdbx_strand_id
1 'polypeptide(L)'
;GVAVSQVGKNNLDVIKECVDEVMIVNIDEVCAAVKDIFEDTRVLSEPSGAVALAGLKKYSKRVKHKNLLALSSGANINFQKLGFIVERSELGENREKILSIKIPEQPGSFLKLAKIFGKLSVTEFNYRKSDNDDAYVLVGIRTSSEESYKKLKMKLRKYKYKFSDYTNNEISNDHLRHMVGGRGNSGMKSKNIERLFNGEFPEKPGALLNFLEKFGTKWNISLFHYRNIGSAYGNILIGIEDPNTNKKLLIKHLEKCDTPFTEESNNKAYIDFLR
;
A
#
# COMPACT_ATOMS: atom_id res chain seq x y z
N GLY A 1 11.40 10.80 23.49
CA GLY A 1 12.10 10.35 24.59
C GLY A 1 12.94 9.08 24.48
N VAL A 2 12.58 8.03 23.69
CA VAL A 2 13.32 6.76 23.68
C VAL A 2 14.46 6.71 22.65
N ALA A 3 14.52 7.64 21.71
CA ALA A 3 15.55 7.68 20.69
C ALA A 3 16.83 8.33 21.24
N VAL A 4 17.59 7.58 22.02
CA VAL A 4 18.87 8.00 22.57
C VAL A 4 19.97 7.01 22.17
N SER A 5 21.16 7.52 21.85
CA SER A 5 22.29 6.69 21.43
C SER A 5 22.98 5.99 22.61
N GLN A 6 22.80 6.50 23.83
CA GLN A 6 23.43 5.98 25.04
C GLN A 6 22.50 6.12 26.23
N VAL A 7 22.35 5.06 27.00
CA VAL A 7 21.62 5.08 28.27
C VAL A 7 22.37 5.92 29.29
N GLY A 8 21.66 6.76 30.07
CA GLY A 8 22.26 7.53 31.16
C GLY A 8 22.88 6.62 32.20
N LYS A 9 24.09 6.96 32.67
CA LYS A 9 24.85 6.10 33.61
C LYS A 9 24.06 5.74 34.87
N ASN A 10 23.45 6.71 35.52
CA ASN A 10 22.65 6.48 36.74
C ASN A 10 21.45 5.56 36.48
N ASN A 11 20.77 5.73 35.34
CA ASN A 11 19.67 4.86 34.97
C ASN A 11 20.12 3.43 34.67
N LEU A 12 21.30 3.28 34.06
CA LEU A 12 21.84 1.95 33.72
C LEU A 12 22.09 1.09 34.97
N ASP A 13 22.57 1.68 36.04
CA ASP A 13 22.84 0.95 37.28
C ASP A 13 21.53 0.44 37.90
N VAL A 14 20.48 1.28 37.93
CA VAL A 14 19.14 0.88 38.39
C VAL A 14 18.53 -0.20 37.47
N ILE A 15 18.66 -0.05 36.16
CA ILE A 15 18.17 -1.04 35.19
C ILE A 15 18.81 -2.42 35.44
N LYS A 16 20.12 -2.48 35.66
CA LYS A 16 20.84 -3.74 35.92
C LYS A 16 20.36 -4.44 37.19
N GLU A 17 19.93 -3.68 38.18
CA GLU A 17 19.47 -4.22 39.46
C GLU A 17 17.99 -4.63 39.43
N CYS A 18 17.14 -3.86 38.73
CA CYS A 18 15.67 -3.98 38.86
C CYS A 18 14.97 -4.59 37.64
N VAL A 19 15.65 -4.76 36.49
CA VAL A 19 15.01 -5.22 35.25
C VAL A 19 15.37 -6.65 34.94
N ASP A 20 14.37 -7.51 34.82
CA ASP A 20 14.54 -8.94 34.53
C ASP A 20 14.88 -9.21 33.06
N GLU A 21 14.23 -8.49 32.12
CA GLU A 21 14.42 -8.70 30.68
C GLU A 21 14.29 -7.38 29.90
N VAL A 22 15.09 -7.21 28.86
CA VAL A 22 14.96 -6.12 27.87
C VAL A 22 14.44 -6.71 26.58
N MET A 23 13.34 -6.12 26.09
CA MET A 23 12.67 -6.56 24.85
C MET A 23 12.79 -5.48 23.77
N ILE A 24 13.22 -5.89 22.57
CA ILE A 24 13.33 -5.00 21.42
C ILE A 24 12.05 -5.06 20.59
N VAL A 25 11.52 -3.89 20.23
CA VAL A 25 10.40 -3.70 19.30
C VAL A 25 10.85 -2.83 18.14
N ASN A 26 10.29 -3.08 16.95
CA ASN A 26 10.55 -2.26 15.78
C ASN A 26 9.52 -1.12 15.66
N ILE A 27 9.75 -0.20 14.73
CA ILE A 27 8.90 0.98 14.57
C ILE A 27 7.47 0.62 14.14
N ASP A 28 7.29 -0.42 13.36
CA ASP A 28 5.96 -0.86 12.89
C ASP A 28 5.14 -1.44 14.05
N GLU A 29 5.78 -2.23 14.92
CA GLU A 29 5.15 -2.73 16.15
C GLU A 29 4.72 -1.57 17.06
N VAL A 30 5.52 -0.51 17.13
CA VAL A 30 5.19 0.71 17.90
C VAL A 30 4.04 1.47 17.27
N CYS A 31 4.04 1.67 15.94
CA CYS A 31 2.94 2.34 15.24
C CYS A 31 1.62 1.57 15.39
N ALA A 32 1.66 0.23 15.32
CA ALA A 32 0.50 -0.62 15.59
C ALA A 32 -0.01 -0.45 17.03
N ALA A 33 0.89 -0.32 18.02
CA ALA A 33 0.49 -0.07 19.40
C ALA A 33 -0.13 1.33 19.61
N VAL A 34 0.35 2.37 18.91
CA VAL A 34 -0.30 3.69 18.92
C VAL A 34 -1.73 3.60 18.39
N LYS A 35 -1.92 2.85 17.29
CA LYS A 35 -3.25 2.61 16.71
C LYS A 35 -4.17 1.90 17.70
N ASP A 36 -3.70 0.81 18.33
CA ASP A 36 -4.50 0.08 19.33
C ASP A 36 -4.93 0.98 20.49
N ILE A 37 -4.01 1.78 21.06
CA ILE A 37 -4.35 2.73 22.13
C ILE A 37 -5.46 3.68 21.66
N PHE A 38 -5.33 4.21 20.44
CA PHE A 38 -6.34 5.11 19.90
C PHE A 38 -7.68 4.43 19.66
N GLU A 39 -7.69 3.23 19.07
CA GLU A 39 -8.93 2.50 18.77
C GLU A 39 -9.69 2.11 20.03
N ASP A 40 -8.98 1.71 21.09
CA ASP A 40 -9.58 1.25 22.33
C ASP A 40 -9.99 2.40 23.27
N THR A 41 -9.20 3.49 23.31
CA THR A 41 -9.36 4.54 24.33
C THR A 41 -9.73 5.91 23.76
N ARG A 42 -9.58 6.14 22.46
CA ARG A 42 -9.64 7.44 21.78
C ARG A 42 -8.57 8.44 22.25
N VAL A 43 -7.55 7.95 22.95
CA VAL A 43 -6.39 8.75 23.38
C VAL A 43 -5.26 8.56 22.38
N LEU A 44 -4.65 9.66 21.94
CA LEU A 44 -3.52 9.62 21.03
C LEU A 44 -2.21 9.61 21.84
N SER A 45 -1.51 8.50 21.80
CA SER A 45 -0.17 8.35 22.39
C SER A 45 0.92 8.75 21.40
N GLU A 46 2.02 9.32 21.89
CA GLU A 46 3.22 9.42 21.07
C GLU A 46 3.89 8.06 20.89
N PRO A 47 4.73 7.85 19.85
CA PRO A 47 5.41 6.57 19.64
C PRO A 47 6.19 6.07 20.85
N SER A 48 6.92 6.96 21.56
CA SER A 48 7.64 6.60 22.80
C SER A 48 6.71 6.12 23.91
N GLY A 49 5.51 6.68 24.02
CA GLY A 49 4.49 6.28 24.98
C GLY A 49 3.89 4.90 24.69
N ALA A 50 3.91 4.45 23.44
CA ALA A 50 3.35 3.19 23.01
C ALA A 50 4.37 2.02 22.98
N VAL A 51 5.66 2.28 23.18
CA VAL A 51 6.72 1.24 23.19
C VAL A 51 6.43 0.11 24.16
N ALA A 52 5.96 0.45 25.37
CA ALA A 52 5.64 -0.53 26.41
C ALA A 52 4.49 -1.45 25.96
N LEU A 53 3.43 -0.93 25.32
CA LEU A 53 2.34 -1.75 24.80
C LEU A 53 2.82 -2.66 23.63
N ALA A 54 3.68 -2.15 22.75
CA ALA A 54 4.27 -2.97 21.68
C ALA A 54 5.07 -4.14 22.27
N GLY A 55 5.88 -3.89 23.28
CA GLY A 55 6.60 -4.93 24.03
C GLY A 55 5.65 -5.91 24.71
N LEU A 56 4.60 -5.42 25.36
CA LEU A 56 3.59 -6.27 26.02
C LEU A 56 2.87 -7.17 25.02
N LYS A 57 2.46 -6.69 23.86
CA LYS A 57 1.88 -7.51 22.77
C LYS A 57 2.83 -8.61 22.31
N LYS A 58 4.11 -8.35 22.25
CA LYS A 58 5.15 -9.33 21.89
C LYS A 58 5.35 -10.35 23.00
N TYR A 59 5.41 -9.90 24.25
CA TYR A 59 5.58 -10.73 25.44
C TYR A 59 4.36 -11.63 25.70
N SER A 60 3.14 -11.15 25.46
CA SER A 60 1.90 -11.91 25.67
C SER A 60 1.85 -13.22 24.87
N LYS A 61 2.59 -13.31 23.76
CA LYS A 61 2.70 -14.54 22.96
C LYS A 61 3.51 -15.64 23.67
N ARG A 62 4.33 -15.28 24.67
CA ARG A 62 5.18 -16.20 25.44
C ARG A 62 4.51 -16.70 26.72
N VAL A 63 3.54 -15.94 27.23
CA VAL A 63 2.89 -16.23 28.53
C VAL A 63 1.39 -16.37 28.36
N LYS A 64 0.79 -17.30 29.11
CA LYS A 64 -0.66 -17.51 29.11
C LYS A 64 -1.22 -17.29 30.53
N HIS A 65 -2.46 -16.81 30.57
CA HIS A 65 -3.20 -16.63 31.83
C HIS A 65 -2.50 -15.73 32.85
N LYS A 66 -1.82 -14.67 32.39
CA LYS A 66 -1.19 -13.64 33.22
C LYS A 66 -1.90 -12.32 33.06
N ASN A 67 -1.97 -11.56 34.13
CA ASN A 67 -2.32 -10.16 34.05
C ASN A 67 -1.06 -9.40 33.67
N LEU A 68 -1.13 -8.65 32.56
CA LEU A 68 -0.01 -7.91 32.03
C LEU A 68 -0.34 -6.40 32.08
N LEU A 69 0.63 -5.59 32.46
CA LEU A 69 0.48 -4.16 32.56
C LEU A 69 1.54 -3.47 31.71
N ALA A 70 1.14 -2.48 30.93
CA ALA A 70 2.03 -1.58 30.21
C ALA A 70 1.78 -0.13 30.63
N LEU A 71 2.84 0.63 30.83
CA LEU A 71 2.76 2.05 31.11
C LEU A 71 2.82 2.86 29.83
N SER A 72 1.74 3.56 29.47
CA SER A 72 1.75 4.55 28.40
C SER A 72 2.23 5.90 28.98
N SER A 73 3.45 6.30 28.61
CA SER A 73 4.19 7.36 29.31
C SER A 73 4.10 8.74 28.68
N GLY A 74 3.45 8.90 27.51
CA GLY A 74 3.43 10.21 26.87
C GLY A 74 2.50 10.34 25.67
N ALA A 75 2.13 11.59 25.38
CA ALA A 75 1.24 11.99 24.29
C ALA A 75 1.75 13.21 23.51
N ASN A 76 3.05 13.54 23.61
CA ASN A 76 3.65 14.68 22.91
C ASN A 76 3.90 14.35 21.44
N ILE A 77 2.84 14.29 20.66
CA ILE A 77 2.89 13.95 19.23
C ILE A 77 2.65 15.19 18.35
N ASN A 78 3.45 15.31 17.30
CA ASN A 78 3.20 16.26 16.23
C ASN A 78 2.19 15.66 15.24
N PHE A 79 1.18 16.46 14.87
CA PHE A 79 0.12 16.03 13.95
C PHE A 79 0.64 15.49 12.60
N GLN A 80 1.74 16.03 12.09
CA GLN A 80 2.39 15.53 10.86
C GLN A 80 2.86 14.06 10.99
N LYS A 81 3.18 13.58 12.18
CA LYS A 81 3.59 12.18 12.40
C LYS A 81 2.44 11.19 12.29
N LEU A 82 1.19 11.64 12.33
CA LEU A 82 0.03 10.75 12.24
C LEU A 82 -0.03 10.01 10.89
N GLY A 83 0.28 10.70 9.79
CA GLY A 83 0.35 10.05 8.48
C GLY A 83 1.32 8.87 8.46
N PHE A 84 2.54 9.08 8.97
CA PHE A 84 3.54 8.03 9.10
C PHE A 84 3.07 6.87 10.00
N ILE A 85 2.44 7.18 11.14
CA ILE A 85 1.95 6.15 12.07
C ILE A 85 0.85 5.32 11.40
N VAL A 86 -0.09 5.95 10.69
CA VAL A 86 -1.17 5.25 9.99
C VAL A 86 -0.61 4.26 8.96
N GLU A 87 0.33 4.70 8.13
CA GLU A 87 0.95 3.84 7.11
C GLU A 87 1.69 2.65 7.71
N ARG A 88 2.47 2.89 8.75
CA ARG A 88 3.31 1.85 9.37
C ARG A 88 2.53 0.93 10.29
N SER A 89 1.39 1.37 10.84
CA SER A 89 0.58 0.53 11.73
C SER A 89 -0.02 -0.69 11.03
N GLU A 90 -0.46 -0.57 9.78
CA GLU A 90 -1.00 -1.69 9.00
C GLU A 90 0.08 -2.75 8.70
N LEU A 91 1.33 -2.31 8.52
CA LEU A 91 2.49 -3.21 8.37
C LEU A 91 2.80 -3.93 9.70
N GLY A 92 2.82 -3.19 10.81
CA GLY A 92 3.08 -3.74 12.15
C GLY A 92 2.04 -4.76 12.63
N GLU A 93 0.80 -4.63 12.19
CA GLU A 93 -0.26 -5.60 12.42
C GLU A 93 -0.19 -6.81 11.46
N ASN A 94 0.72 -6.80 10.49
CA ASN A 94 0.80 -7.79 9.42
C ASN A 94 -0.48 -7.93 8.58
N ARG A 95 -1.33 -6.90 8.57
CA ARG A 95 -2.59 -6.89 7.81
C ARG A 95 -2.38 -6.49 6.36
N GLU A 96 -1.40 -5.66 6.07
CA GLU A 96 -1.04 -5.28 4.72
C GLU A 96 0.18 -6.07 4.22
N LYS A 97 0.12 -6.52 2.98
CA LYS A 97 1.23 -7.18 2.28
C LYS A 97 1.53 -6.43 0.99
N ILE A 98 2.81 -6.15 0.77
CA ILE A 98 3.28 -5.47 -0.44
C ILE A 98 3.96 -6.46 -1.35
N LEU A 99 3.43 -6.59 -2.56
CA LEU A 99 3.93 -7.52 -3.57
C LEU A 99 4.36 -6.78 -4.84
N SER A 100 5.49 -7.16 -5.40
CA SER A 100 5.83 -6.87 -6.78
C SER A 100 5.44 -8.07 -7.64
N ILE A 101 4.58 -7.88 -8.63
CA ILE A 101 4.06 -8.96 -9.47
C ILE A 101 4.39 -8.67 -10.93
N LYS A 102 5.04 -9.64 -11.59
CA LYS A 102 5.36 -9.56 -13.01
C LYS A 102 4.15 -9.97 -13.84
N ILE A 103 3.76 -9.13 -14.80
CA ILE A 103 2.65 -9.37 -15.71
C ILE A 103 3.09 -9.18 -17.16
N PRO A 104 2.46 -9.86 -18.14
CA PRO A 104 2.63 -9.53 -19.55
C PRO A 104 2.11 -8.15 -19.89
N GLU A 105 2.83 -7.40 -20.75
CA GLU A 105 2.45 -6.05 -21.19
C GLU A 105 1.43 -6.14 -22.34
N GLN A 106 0.20 -6.51 -22.01
CA GLN A 106 -0.90 -6.65 -22.99
C GLN A 106 -2.26 -6.31 -22.39
N PRO A 107 -3.23 -5.86 -23.19
CA PRO A 107 -4.60 -5.60 -22.75
C PRO A 107 -5.20 -6.77 -22.00
N GLY A 108 -5.86 -6.48 -20.88
CA GLY A 108 -6.51 -7.50 -20.04
C GLY A 108 -5.61 -8.16 -18.98
N SER A 109 -4.30 -7.89 -18.94
CA SER A 109 -3.41 -8.46 -17.92
C SER A 109 -3.80 -8.04 -16.51
N PHE A 110 -4.20 -6.79 -16.32
CA PHE A 110 -4.72 -6.29 -15.02
C PHE A 110 -5.98 -7.02 -14.59
N LEU A 111 -6.93 -7.21 -15.50
CA LEU A 111 -8.16 -7.93 -15.21
C LEU A 111 -7.88 -9.37 -14.78
N LYS A 112 -6.96 -10.07 -15.46
CA LYS A 112 -6.55 -11.42 -15.09
C LYS A 112 -5.94 -11.45 -13.69
N LEU A 113 -5.06 -10.49 -13.37
CA LEU A 113 -4.44 -10.38 -12.05
C LEU A 113 -5.49 -10.06 -10.97
N ALA A 114 -6.37 -9.08 -11.21
CA ALA A 114 -7.40 -8.68 -10.26
C ALA A 114 -8.40 -9.82 -9.94
N LYS A 115 -8.69 -10.71 -10.88
CA LYS A 115 -9.49 -11.92 -10.65
C LYS A 115 -8.85 -12.88 -9.63
N ILE A 116 -7.52 -12.91 -9.54
CA ILE A 116 -6.81 -13.70 -8.52
C ILE A 116 -7.01 -13.10 -7.13
N PHE A 117 -6.98 -11.78 -7.01
CA PHE A 117 -7.25 -11.08 -5.76
C PHE A 117 -8.71 -11.23 -5.33
N GLY A 118 -9.64 -11.24 -6.28
CA GLY A 118 -11.07 -11.42 -6.03
C GLY A 118 -11.63 -10.31 -5.13
N LYS A 119 -12.12 -10.69 -3.94
CA LYS A 119 -12.71 -9.76 -2.96
C LYS A 119 -11.70 -9.22 -1.93
N LEU A 120 -10.40 -9.50 -2.07
CA LEU A 120 -9.42 -8.90 -1.19
C LEU A 120 -9.39 -7.38 -1.39
N SER A 121 -9.17 -6.65 -0.30
CA SER A 121 -9.00 -5.20 -0.36
C SER A 121 -7.60 -4.90 -0.91
N VAL A 122 -7.55 -4.30 -2.08
CA VAL A 122 -6.33 -3.75 -2.66
C VAL A 122 -6.14 -2.36 -2.10
N THR A 123 -5.05 -2.12 -1.38
CA THR A 123 -4.73 -0.85 -0.74
C THR A 123 -3.91 0.05 -1.64
N GLU A 124 -3.17 -0.56 -2.55
CA GLU A 124 -2.29 0.12 -3.48
C GLU A 124 -2.15 -0.67 -4.78
N PHE A 125 -2.08 0.01 -5.90
CA PHE A 125 -1.84 -0.59 -7.21
C PHE A 125 -1.10 0.39 -8.09
N ASN A 126 0.23 0.22 -8.20
CA ASN A 126 1.10 1.13 -8.93
C ASN A 126 1.72 0.42 -10.12
N TYR A 127 1.55 1.00 -11.27
CA TYR A 127 2.05 0.49 -12.54
C TYR A 127 2.34 1.61 -13.51
N ARG A 128 3.42 1.46 -14.25
CA ARG A 128 3.75 2.26 -15.43
C ARG A 128 4.31 1.34 -16.51
N LYS A 129 3.83 1.50 -17.74
CA LYS A 129 4.34 0.78 -18.90
C LYS A 129 5.83 1.05 -19.09
N SER A 130 6.58 0.01 -19.42
CA SER A 130 7.97 0.07 -19.83
C SER A 130 8.11 -0.45 -21.27
N ASP A 131 9.27 -0.22 -21.89
CA ASP A 131 9.54 -0.72 -23.26
C ASP A 131 9.77 -2.23 -23.34
N ASN A 132 9.60 -2.94 -22.23
CA ASN A 132 9.77 -4.39 -22.15
C ASN A 132 8.44 -5.11 -22.37
N ASP A 133 8.50 -6.35 -22.83
CA ASP A 133 7.33 -7.24 -22.99
C ASP A 133 6.66 -7.60 -21.67
N ASP A 134 7.35 -7.43 -20.57
CA ASP A 134 6.89 -7.70 -19.21
C ASP A 134 6.94 -6.43 -18.36
N ALA A 135 5.97 -6.28 -17.50
CA ALA A 135 5.89 -5.18 -16.54
C ALA A 135 5.77 -5.66 -15.11
N TYR A 136 6.16 -4.80 -14.19
CA TYR A 136 6.03 -5.03 -12.75
C TYR A 136 4.94 -4.13 -12.18
N VAL A 137 4.02 -4.74 -11.45
CA VAL A 137 2.97 -4.04 -10.70
C VAL A 137 3.32 -4.11 -9.22
N LEU A 138 3.39 -2.97 -8.55
CA LEU A 138 3.46 -2.91 -7.10
C LEU A 138 2.03 -2.93 -6.54
N VAL A 139 1.75 -3.92 -5.70
CA VAL A 139 0.39 -4.12 -5.17
C VAL A 139 0.43 -4.21 -3.65
N GLY A 140 -0.34 -3.35 -2.99
CA GLY A 140 -0.68 -3.47 -1.58
C GLY A 140 -2.00 -4.24 -1.42
N ILE A 141 -2.02 -5.23 -0.54
CA ILE A 141 -3.20 -6.07 -0.30
C ILE A 141 -3.41 -6.23 1.20
N ARG A 142 -4.62 -5.90 1.67
CA ARG A 142 -5.02 -6.19 3.04
C ARG A 142 -5.46 -7.64 3.16
N THR A 143 -4.86 -8.35 4.12
CA THR A 143 -5.18 -9.74 4.42
C THR A 143 -5.66 -9.87 5.86
N SER A 144 -6.69 -10.69 6.08
CA SER A 144 -7.26 -10.92 7.42
C SER A 144 -6.40 -11.86 8.29
N SER A 145 -5.51 -12.64 7.67
CA SER A 145 -4.67 -13.62 8.35
C SER A 145 -3.51 -14.08 7.47
N GLU A 146 -2.47 -14.64 8.09
CA GLU A 146 -1.37 -15.29 7.36
C GLU A 146 -1.85 -16.47 6.48
N GLU A 147 -2.92 -17.14 6.86
CA GLU A 147 -3.52 -18.20 6.04
C GLU A 147 -4.13 -17.64 4.75
N SER A 148 -4.83 -16.50 4.85
CA SER A 148 -5.35 -15.78 3.68
C SER A 148 -4.22 -15.39 2.72
N TYR A 149 -3.12 -14.91 3.25
CA TYR A 149 -1.93 -14.57 2.46
C TYR A 149 -1.28 -15.80 1.81
N LYS A 150 -1.16 -16.92 2.53
CA LYS A 150 -0.68 -18.19 1.95
C LYS A 150 -1.56 -18.65 0.80
N LYS A 151 -2.88 -18.57 0.94
CA LYS A 151 -3.85 -18.88 -0.13
C LYS A 151 -3.65 -18.00 -1.37
N LEU A 152 -3.41 -16.70 -1.17
CA LEU A 152 -3.10 -15.79 -2.27
C LEU A 152 -1.81 -16.19 -3.00
N LYS A 153 -0.72 -16.45 -2.26
CA LYS A 153 0.56 -16.91 -2.86
C LYS A 153 0.40 -18.22 -3.64
N MET A 154 -0.39 -19.15 -3.15
CA MET A 154 -0.68 -20.40 -3.88
C MET A 154 -1.44 -20.13 -5.19
N LYS A 155 -2.43 -19.22 -5.17
CA LYS A 155 -3.14 -18.83 -6.39
C LYS A 155 -2.20 -18.19 -7.41
N LEU A 156 -1.37 -17.22 -7.00
CA LEU A 156 -0.39 -16.59 -7.90
C LEU A 156 0.53 -17.63 -8.55
N ARG A 157 1.06 -18.59 -7.79
CA ARG A 157 1.88 -19.69 -8.31
C ARG A 157 1.11 -20.60 -9.27
N LYS A 158 -0.14 -20.98 -8.92
CA LYS A 158 -1.01 -21.81 -9.78
C LYS A 158 -1.21 -21.17 -11.16
N TYR A 159 -1.38 -19.85 -11.20
CA TYR A 159 -1.53 -19.10 -12.46
C TYR A 159 -0.20 -18.63 -13.06
N LYS A 160 0.94 -19.19 -12.55
CA LYS A 160 2.31 -18.96 -13.06
C LYS A 160 2.78 -17.50 -13.01
N TYR A 161 2.23 -16.66 -12.09
CA TYR A 161 2.75 -15.34 -11.86
C TYR A 161 4.07 -15.41 -11.08
N LYS A 162 5.08 -14.69 -11.58
CA LYS A 162 6.30 -14.40 -10.82
C LYS A 162 6.03 -13.21 -9.91
N PHE A 163 6.37 -13.33 -8.64
CA PHE A 163 6.17 -12.27 -7.66
C PHE A 163 7.25 -12.29 -6.58
N SER A 164 7.49 -11.12 -5.99
CA SER A 164 8.37 -10.91 -4.85
C SER A 164 7.58 -10.26 -3.71
N ASP A 165 7.85 -10.69 -2.49
CA ASP A 165 7.25 -10.13 -1.28
C ASP A 165 8.14 -8.98 -0.78
N TYR A 166 7.59 -7.76 -0.79
CA TYR A 166 8.27 -6.53 -0.37
C TYR A 166 7.69 -5.96 0.92
N THR A 167 6.87 -6.73 1.65
CA THR A 167 6.23 -6.29 2.89
C THR A 167 7.23 -5.71 3.90
N ASN A 168 8.40 -6.32 4.03
CA ASN A 168 9.45 -5.89 4.93
C ASN A 168 10.62 -5.17 4.22
N ASN A 169 10.41 -4.67 3.02
CA ASN A 169 11.45 -3.96 2.26
C ASN A 169 11.30 -2.45 2.49
N GLU A 170 12.27 -1.84 3.17
CA GLU A 170 12.25 -0.41 3.53
C GLU A 170 12.19 0.50 2.29
N ILE A 171 12.95 0.20 1.23
CA ILE A 171 12.90 0.99 -0.02
C ILE A 171 11.50 0.95 -0.62
N SER A 172 10.85 -0.21 -0.58
CA SER A 172 9.46 -0.32 -1.06
C SER A 172 8.51 0.52 -0.20
N ASN A 173 8.63 0.42 1.11
CA ASN A 173 7.71 1.09 2.05
C ASN A 173 7.91 2.61 2.09
N ASP A 174 9.15 3.07 1.99
CA ASP A 174 9.45 4.50 2.15
C ASP A 174 9.45 5.26 0.81
N HIS A 175 9.69 4.58 -0.30
CA HIS A 175 9.87 5.24 -1.60
C HIS A 175 8.96 4.71 -2.71
N LEU A 176 8.96 3.40 -3.01
CA LEU A 176 8.26 2.88 -4.19
C LEU A 176 6.74 3.09 -4.13
N ARG A 177 6.16 3.08 -2.94
CA ARG A 177 4.73 3.34 -2.72
C ARG A 177 4.31 4.76 -3.14
N HIS A 178 5.24 5.70 -3.17
CA HIS A 178 5.00 7.10 -3.51
C HIS A 178 5.38 7.45 -4.95
N MET A 179 5.89 6.46 -5.70
CA MET A 179 6.40 6.68 -7.05
C MET A 179 5.51 5.97 -8.07
N VAL A 180 5.14 6.71 -9.11
CA VAL A 180 4.65 6.10 -10.35
C VAL A 180 5.89 5.70 -11.14
N GLY A 181 6.29 4.44 -11.04
CA GLY A 181 7.50 3.94 -11.70
C GLY A 181 7.41 3.93 -13.23
N GLY A 182 8.56 3.78 -13.90
CA GLY A 182 8.65 3.67 -15.36
C GLY A 182 8.74 5.01 -16.08
N ARG A 183 9.04 4.96 -17.38
CA ARG A 183 9.03 6.12 -18.27
C ARG A 183 7.78 6.09 -19.12
N GLY A 184 7.13 7.23 -19.30
CA GLY A 184 6.12 7.40 -20.33
C GLY A 184 6.74 7.11 -21.70
N ASN A 185 5.91 6.63 -22.62
CA ASN A 185 6.33 6.39 -24.00
C ASN A 185 6.63 7.71 -24.72
N SER A 186 7.71 8.41 -24.33
CA SER A 186 8.25 9.58 -25.03
C SER A 186 9.16 9.20 -26.20
N GLY A 187 9.36 7.90 -26.42
CA GLY A 187 10.21 7.39 -27.49
C GLY A 187 9.44 7.01 -28.73
N MET A 188 9.87 7.51 -29.85
CA MET A 188 9.49 7.38 -31.27
C MET A 188 8.96 6.03 -31.81
N LYS A 189 8.62 5.04 -30.96
CA LYS A 189 8.19 3.68 -31.41
C LYS A 189 6.72 3.36 -31.16
N SER A 190 6.00 4.10 -30.32
CA SER A 190 4.58 3.85 -30.13
C SER A 190 3.74 4.75 -31.03
N LYS A 191 2.98 4.14 -31.95
CA LYS A 191 1.95 4.83 -32.75
C LYS A 191 0.73 5.23 -31.92
N ASN A 192 0.67 4.84 -30.65
CA ASN A 192 -0.48 5.02 -29.78
C ASN A 192 -0.33 6.30 -28.96
N ILE A 193 -1.36 7.13 -28.96
CA ILE A 193 -1.43 8.30 -28.09
C ILE A 193 -1.87 7.82 -26.70
N GLU A 194 -1.10 8.17 -25.68
CA GLU A 194 -1.52 7.99 -24.30
C GLU A 194 -2.46 9.12 -23.88
N ARG A 195 -3.61 8.77 -23.30
CA ARG A 195 -4.54 9.71 -22.67
C ARG A 195 -4.59 9.45 -21.19
N LEU A 196 -4.48 10.51 -20.42
CA LEU A 196 -4.51 10.46 -18.95
C LEU A 196 -5.89 10.86 -18.44
N PHE A 197 -6.39 10.07 -17.48
CA PHE A 197 -7.64 10.33 -16.80
C PHE A 197 -7.46 10.24 -15.29
N ASN A 198 -8.09 11.17 -14.58
CA ASN A 198 -8.27 11.11 -13.13
C ASN A 198 -9.70 10.69 -12.82
N GLY A 199 -9.87 9.81 -11.84
CA GLY A 199 -11.18 9.30 -11.43
C GLY A 199 -11.20 8.87 -9.97
N GLU A 200 -12.40 8.53 -9.50
CA GLU A 200 -12.62 8.10 -8.12
C GLU A 200 -13.48 6.85 -8.09
N PHE A 201 -13.14 5.87 -7.27
CA PHE A 201 -14.03 4.75 -6.99
C PHE A 201 -14.15 4.47 -5.47
N PRO A 202 -15.28 3.88 -5.04
CA PRO A 202 -15.50 3.67 -3.61
C PRO A 202 -14.48 2.69 -3.01
N GLU A 203 -13.97 3.03 -1.83
CA GLU A 203 -13.02 2.25 -1.05
C GLU A 203 -13.70 1.02 -0.42
N LYS A 204 -13.89 -0.03 -1.23
CA LYS A 204 -14.49 -1.29 -0.77
C LYS A 204 -13.80 -2.50 -1.38
N PRO A 205 -13.81 -3.65 -0.68
CA PRO A 205 -13.25 -4.89 -1.21
C PRO A 205 -13.80 -5.24 -2.60
N GLY A 206 -12.92 -5.54 -3.56
CA GLY A 206 -13.28 -5.87 -4.93
C GLY A 206 -13.56 -4.67 -5.86
N ALA A 207 -13.43 -3.42 -5.41
CA ALA A 207 -13.66 -2.24 -6.25
C ALA A 207 -12.77 -2.22 -7.50
N LEU A 208 -11.49 -2.51 -7.36
CA LEU A 208 -10.57 -2.61 -8.49
C LEU A 208 -10.99 -3.70 -9.49
N LEU A 209 -11.39 -4.87 -9.01
CA LEU A 209 -11.87 -5.95 -9.89
C LEU A 209 -13.11 -5.53 -10.66
N ASN A 210 -14.10 -4.95 -9.97
CA ASN A 210 -15.35 -4.48 -10.60
C ASN A 210 -15.09 -3.41 -11.67
N PHE A 211 -14.19 -2.47 -11.40
CA PHE A 211 -13.76 -1.48 -12.39
C PHE A 211 -13.12 -2.14 -13.61
N LEU A 212 -12.16 -3.04 -13.41
CA LEU A 212 -11.45 -3.70 -14.50
C LEU A 212 -12.34 -4.67 -15.30
N GLU A 213 -13.35 -5.27 -14.71
CA GLU A 213 -14.34 -6.07 -15.44
C GLU A 213 -15.17 -5.22 -16.40
N LYS A 214 -15.57 -4.01 -15.99
CA LYS A 214 -16.30 -3.05 -16.85
C LYS A 214 -15.39 -2.43 -17.91
N PHE A 215 -14.14 -2.10 -17.53
CA PHE A 215 -13.13 -1.58 -18.46
C PHE A 215 -12.78 -2.60 -19.55
N GLY A 216 -12.71 -3.89 -19.20
CA GLY A 216 -12.50 -4.99 -20.13
C GLY A 216 -11.07 -5.06 -20.69
N THR A 217 -10.96 -5.52 -21.95
CA THR A 217 -9.67 -5.83 -22.59
C THR A 217 -9.43 -5.09 -23.92
N LYS A 218 -10.27 -4.09 -24.21
CA LYS A 218 -10.24 -3.40 -25.51
C LYS A 218 -9.05 -2.46 -25.64
N TRP A 219 -8.70 -1.76 -24.56
CA TRP A 219 -7.58 -0.82 -24.52
C TRP A 219 -6.48 -1.29 -23.57
N ASN A 220 -5.26 -0.91 -23.88
CA ASN A 220 -4.14 -1.14 -22.99
C ASN A 220 -4.04 -0.01 -21.96
N ILE A 221 -3.80 -0.39 -20.72
CA ILE A 221 -3.51 0.54 -19.63
C ILE A 221 -2.00 0.72 -19.56
N SER A 222 -1.54 1.94 -19.74
CA SER A 222 -0.11 2.30 -19.77
C SER A 222 0.37 2.90 -18.44
N LEU A 223 -0.56 3.42 -17.64
CA LEU A 223 -0.34 3.93 -16.29
C LEU A 223 -1.54 3.56 -15.42
N PHE A 224 -1.28 3.10 -14.23
CA PHE A 224 -2.31 2.93 -13.20
C PHE A 224 -1.71 3.25 -11.84
N HIS A 225 -2.23 4.28 -11.21
CA HIS A 225 -1.85 4.64 -9.85
C HIS A 225 -3.11 4.74 -9.01
N TYR A 226 -3.17 3.93 -7.97
CA TYR A 226 -4.22 3.91 -6.97
C TYR A 226 -3.63 3.68 -5.60
N ARG A 227 -4.10 4.44 -4.62
CA ARG A 227 -3.74 4.27 -3.22
C ARG A 227 -4.93 4.57 -2.32
N ASN A 228 -5.20 3.65 -1.40
CA ASN A 228 -6.16 3.85 -0.33
C ASN A 228 -5.55 4.76 0.74
N ILE A 229 -6.16 5.92 0.94
CA ILE A 229 -5.73 6.92 1.94
C ILE A 229 -6.68 7.00 3.14
N GLY A 230 -7.61 6.03 3.27
CA GLY A 230 -8.58 5.99 4.35
C GLY A 230 -9.81 6.89 4.16
N SER A 231 -10.01 7.45 2.96
CA SER A 231 -11.25 8.17 2.61
C SER A 231 -12.34 7.19 2.14
N ALA A 232 -13.58 7.68 1.97
CA ALA A 232 -14.67 6.86 1.44
C ALA A 232 -14.48 6.52 -0.06
N TYR A 233 -13.70 7.33 -0.78
CA TYR A 233 -13.37 7.17 -2.19
C TYR A 233 -11.86 7.24 -2.37
N GLY A 234 -11.32 6.37 -3.22
CA GLY A 234 -9.92 6.36 -3.63
C GLY A 234 -9.73 7.02 -4.98
N ASN A 235 -8.71 7.87 -5.08
CA ASN A 235 -8.33 8.51 -6.33
C ASN A 235 -7.55 7.54 -7.20
N ILE A 236 -7.91 7.45 -8.49
CA ILE A 236 -7.14 6.72 -9.50
C ILE A 236 -6.64 7.68 -10.58
N LEU A 237 -5.38 7.47 -10.95
CA LEU A 237 -4.79 8.05 -12.15
C LEU A 237 -4.56 6.92 -13.15
N ILE A 238 -5.18 7.00 -14.33
CA ILE A 238 -5.09 5.97 -15.36
C ILE A 238 -4.62 6.55 -16.68
N GLY A 239 -3.55 5.98 -17.24
CA GLY A 239 -3.11 6.22 -18.61
C GLY A 239 -3.63 5.11 -19.52
N ILE A 240 -4.21 5.48 -20.64
CA ILE A 240 -4.80 4.55 -21.61
C ILE A 240 -4.21 4.82 -22.99
N GLU A 241 -3.71 3.77 -23.63
CA GLU A 241 -3.25 3.85 -25.02
C GLU A 241 -4.45 3.85 -25.98
N ASP A 242 -4.57 4.91 -26.77
CA ASP A 242 -5.58 5.08 -27.81
C ASP A 242 -4.96 4.89 -29.21
N PRO A 243 -4.95 3.64 -29.75
CA PRO A 243 -4.28 3.35 -31.02
C PRO A 243 -4.98 4.00 -32.22
N ASN A 244 -6.25 4.34 -32.07
CA ASN A 244 -7.08 4.85 -33.17
C ASN A 244 -7.35 6.35 -33.07
N THR A 245 -6.75 7.05 -32.10
CA THR A 245 -7.02 8.47 -31.82
C THR A 245 -8.51 8.83 -31.67
N ASN A 246 -9.33 7.84 -31.30
CA ASN A 246 -10.78 7.99 -31.18
C ASN A 246 -11.21 8.31 -29.75
N LYS A 247 -10.91 9.53 -29.33
CA LYS A 247 -11.26 10.06 -28.00
C LYS A 247 -12.74 9.83 -27.63
N LYS A 248 -13.67 10.06 -28.56
CA LYS A 248 -15.12 9.93 -28.28
C LYS A 248 -15.50 8.49 -27.89
N LEU A 249 -14.92 7.52 -28.57
CA LEU A 249 -15.18 6.11 -28.30
C LEU A 249 -14.63 5.69 -26.93
N LEU A 250 -13.43 6.18 -26.57
CA LEU A 250 -12.81 5.91 -25.27
C LEU A 250 -13.62 6.53 -24.12
N ILE A 251 -14.02 7.80 -24.24
CA ILE A 251 -14.85 8.48 -23.23
C ILE A 251 -16.19 7.73 -23.03
N LYS A 252 -16.89 7.40 -24.11
CA LYS A 252 -18.14 6.63 -24.04
C LYS A 252 -17.94 5.26 -23.39
N HIS A 253 -16.76 4.69 -23.49
CA HIS A 253 -16.42 3.43 -22.81
C HIS A 253 -16.17 3.64 -21.31
N LEU A 254 -15.44 4.69 -20.94
CA LEU A 254 -15.19 5.04 -19.54
C LEU A 254 -16.49 5.38 -18.78
N GLU A 255 -17.45 6.01 -19.43
CA GLU A 255 -18.79 6.29 -18.85
C GLU A 255 -19.51 5.02 -18.38
N LYS A 256 -19.21 3.86 -18.99
CA LYS A 256 -19.80 2.56 -18.58
C LYS A 256 -19.14 1.95 -17.34
N CYS A 257 -18.04 2.51 -16.89
CA CYS A 257 -17.29 1.96 -15.75
C CYS A 257 -17.83 2.38 -14.38
N ASP A 258 -18.97 3.10 -14.33
CA ASP A 258 -19.60 3.68 -13.11
C ASP A 258 -18.59 4.49 -12.26
N THR A 259 -17.61 5.05 -12.91
CA THR A 259 -16.55 5.83 -12.28
C THR A 259 -16.47 7.15 -13.05
N PRO A 260 -16.68 8.29 -12.40
CA PRO A 260 -16.50 9.59 -13.05
C PRO A 260 -15.03 9.80 -13.36
N PHE A 261 -14.72 10.05 -14.63
CA PHE A 261 -13.38 10.33 -15.10
C PHE A 261 -13.28 11.72 -15.69
N THR A 262 -12.22 12.43 -15.32
CA THR A 262 -11.82 13.71 -15.92
C THR A 262 -10.54 13.50 -16.73
N GLU A 263 -10.50 14.00 -17.96
CA GLU A 263 -9.30 13.91 -18.80
C GLU A 263 -8.25 14.93 -18.36
N GLU A 264 -7.05 14.45 -18.08
CA GLU A 264 -5.90 15.21 -17.60
C GLU A 264 -4.70 15.17 -18.56
N SER A 265 -4.91 14.80 -19.83
CA SER A 265 -3.83 14.66 -20.83
C SER A 265 -3.05 15.95 -21.09
N ASN A 266 -3.66 17.11 -20.82
CA ASN A 266 -3.05 18.43 -20.96
C ASN A 266 -2.55 19.01 -19.63
N ASN A 267 -2.62 18.26 -18.55
CA ASN A 267 -2.14 18.70 -17.24
C ASN A 267 -0.61 18.87 -17.29
N LYS A 268 -0.14 20.03 -16.84
CA LYS A 268 1.29 20.36 -16.88
C LYS A 268 2.16 19.39 -16.06
N ALA A 269 1.69 18.95 -14.90
CA ALA A 269 2.41 17.98 -14.07
C ALA A 269 2.57 16.63 -14.79
N TYR A 270 1.54 16.18 -15.52
CA TYR A 270 1.66 14.98 -16.36
C TYR A 270 2.71 15.15 -17.46
N ILE A 271 2.66 16.27 -18.19
CA ILE A 271 3.58 16.56 -19.30
C ILE A 271 5.03 16.63 -18.82
N ASP A 272 5.26 17.27 -17.68
CA ASP A 272 6.61 17.52 -17.16
C ASP A 272 7.23 16.27 -16.49
N PHE A 273 6.43 15.38 -15.87
CA PHE A 273 6.96 14.33 -15.00
C PHE A 273 6.55 12.90 -15.36
N LEU A 274 5.44 12.69 -16.08
CA LEU A 274 4.91 11.36 -16.33
C LEU A 274 4.84 10.95 -17.80
N ARG A 275 5.00 11.90 -18.73
CA ARG A 275 4.93 11.68 -20.18
C ARG A 275 6.26 11.30 -20.82
#